data_4a2c34c0b97dd628269c45ee603966c8
#
_entry.id   4a2c34c0b97dd628269c45ee603966c8
#
_cell.length_a   1.000
_cell.length_b   1.000
_cell.length_c   1.000
_cell.angle_alpha   90.00
_cell.angle_beta   90.00
_cell.angle_gamma   90.00
#
_symmetry.space_group_name_H-M   'P 1'
#
loop_
_entity.id
_entity.type
_entity.pdbx_description
1 polymer ?
#
loop_
_entity_poly.entity_id
_entity_poly.type
_entity_poly.pdbx_seq_one_letter_code
_entity_poly.pdbx_strand_id
1 'polypeptide(L)'
;QLEQGKTSLENAPKIEEPQPIAIADPVGERIREYTLPNGLHIEQIRVPMGVVAMIYEARPNVTVDAASLCLKSGNVALLRGSASAVHSNTAIADIMRDAVRATGLPSDIIQLVPGTSHADVQELITARGLVDVVIPRGGAGLIESVVMNSTVPVIETGIGNCHVYVDASADLEKAAAIVVNSKAQRYTVCNTAESVLVHRDIADVFLPILVQALAAAHVTIHGDADFRAAAAALDVSVVPVTDTDWATEYYSLDIAAGVVESIDDAIAHIRRWSTGHTEAIVATDAGAIATFTAAIDAAAVMVNASTRFTDGGEFGFGAEIGISTQKLHARGPMGLPELTSYKYVVTGDGHTRG
;
A
#
# COMPACT_ATOMS: atom_id res chain seq x y z
N GLN A 1 -20.83 -38.87 16.12
CA GLN A 1 -20.16 -37.56 16.32
C GLN A 1 -18.81 -37.44 15.57
N LEU A 2 -18.34 -38.47 14.86
CA LEU A 2 -17.08 -38.44 14.07
C LEU A 2 -17.30 -38.29 12.56
N GLU A 3 -18.54 -38.30 12.08
CA GLU A 3 -18.83 -38.06 10.63
C GLU A 3 -19.16 -36.62 10.24
N GLN A 4 -19.37 -35.73 11.19
CA GLN A 4 -19.65 -34.29 10.91
C GLN A 4 -18.38 -33.44 10.67
N GLY A 5 -17.19 -34.00 10.87
CA GLY A 5 -15.92 -33.28 10.66
C GLY A 5 -15.36 -33.34 9.23
N LYS A 6 -15.90 -34.18 8.35
CA LYS A 6 -15.37 -34.37 7.00
C LYS A 6 -15.93 -33.39 5.95
N THR A 7 -17.06 -32.74 6.22
CA THR A 7 -17.70 -31.80 5.28
C THR A 7 -17.12 -30.39 5.30
N SER A 8 -16.25 -30.02 6.23
CA SER A 8 -15.67 -28.68 6.33
C SER A 8 -14.40 -28.47 5.49
N LEU A 9 -13.74 -29.55 5.05
CA LEU A 9 -12.51 -29.45 4.24
C LEU A 9 -12.80 -29.41 2.73
N GLU A 10 -13.95 -29.85 2.27
CA GLU A 10 -14.33 -29.77 0.85
C GLU A 10 -14.78 -28.36 0.42
N ASN A 11 -15.12 -27.48 1.36
CA ASN A 11 -15.47 -26.08 1.13
C ASN A 11 -14.39 -25.09 1.60
N ALA A 12 -13.19 -25.55 1.91
CA ALA A 12 -12.07 -24.63 2.11
C ALA A 12 -11.82 -23.89 0.79
N PRO A 13 -11.68 -22.56 0.80
CA PRO A 13 -11.32 -21.83 -0.40
C PRO A 13 -10.05 -22.48 -0.96
N LYS A 14 -10.06 -22.82 -2.26
CA LYS A 14 -8.85 -23.29 -2.94
C LYS A 14 -7.78 -22.25 -2.65
N ILE A 15 -6.71 -22.68 -2.00
CA ILE A 15 -5.53 -21.83 -1.83
C ILE A 15 -5.05 -21.62 -3.27
N GLU A 16 -5.24 -20.41 -3.80
CA GLU A 16 -4.63 -20.02 -5.07
C GLU A 16 -3.14 -20.24 -4.94
N GLU A 17 -2.52 -20.77 -5.99
CA GLU A 17 -1.08 -21.01 -6.00
C GLU A 17 -0.34 -19.71 -5.65
N PRO A 18 0.72 -19.76 -4.83
CA PRO A 18 1.39 -18.56 -4.37
C PRO A 18 1.90 -17.74 -5.58
N GLN A 19 1.31 -16.58 -5.76
CA GLN A 19 1.54 -15.63 -6.86
C GLN A 19 3.03 -15.28 -7.13
N PRO A 20 3.94 -15.21 -6.11
CA PRO A 20 5.34 -14.83 -6.32
C PRO A 20 6.13 -15.74 -7.28
N ILE A 21 5.70 -16.98 -7.51
CA ILE A 21 6.41 -17.93 -8.38
C ILE A 21 6.30 -17.54 -9.85
N ALA A 22 5.19 -16.93 -10.25
CA ALA A 22 4.92 -16.53 -11.64
C ALA A 22 5.57 -15.19 -12.04
N ILE A 23 6.08 -14.41 -11.09
CA ILE A 23 6.65 -13.09 -11.36
C ILE A 23 8.08 -13.23 -11.91
N ALA A 24 8.45 -12.42 -12.91
CA ALA A 24 9.79 -12.42 -13.47
C ALA A 24 10.84 -12.01 -12.42
N ASP A 25 12.00 -12.68 -12.46
CA ASP A 25 13.13 -12.34 -11.59
C ASP A 25 13.76 -11.01 -12.03
N PRO A 26 13.80 -9.99 -11.15
CA PRO A 26 14.38 -8.69 -11.52
C PRO A 26 15.90 -8.66 -11.41
N VAL A 27 16.54 -9.64 -10.75
CA VAL A 27 17.98 -9.61 -10.49
C VAL A 27 18.73 -9.79 -11.80
N GLY A 28 19.66 -8.88 -12.07
CA GLY A 28 20.41 -8.86 -13.32
C GLY A 28 19.72 -8.16 -14.49
N GLU A 29 18.47 -7.68 -14.30
CA GLU A 29 17.79 -6.87 -15.32
C GLU A 29 18.60 -5.62 -15.64
N ARG A 30 18.77 -5.33 -16.93
CA ARG A 30 19.39 -4.12 -17.43
C ARG A 30 18.33 -3.01 -17.49
N ILE A 31 18.40 -2.04 -16.57
CA ILE A 31 17.44 -0.93 -16.52
C ILE A 31 17.65 0.04 -17.68
N ARG A 32 18.92 0.32 -18.00
CA ARG A 32 19.33 1.15 -19.14
C ARG A 32 20.79 0.88 -19.52
N GLU A 33 21.11 1.20 -20.77
CA GLU A 33 22.48 1.19 -21.29
C GLU A 33 22.69 2.37 -22.24
N TYR A 34 23.90 2.87 -22.31
CA TYR A 34 24.31 3.92 -23.25
C TYR A 34 25.81 4.01 -23.38
N THR A 35 26.27 4.54 -24.52
CA THR A 35 27.70 4.77 -24.78
C THR A 35 27.96 6.26 -24.80
N LEU A 36 28.98 6.69 -24.04
CA LEU A 36 29.41 8.08 -24.00
C LEU A 36 30.19 8.46 -25.28
N PRO A 37 30.31 9.78 -25.63
CA PRO A 37 31.08 10.21 -26.80
C PRO A 37 32.54 9.79 -26.78
N ASN A 38 33.11 9.56 -25.60
CA ASN A 38 34.47 9.06 -25.45
C ASN A 38 34.64 7.56 -25.60
N GLY A 39 33.54 6.80 -25.85
CA GLY A 39 33.57 5.37 -26.03
C GLY A 39 33.29 4.53 -24.78
N LEU A 40 33.18 5.12 -23.59
CA LEU A 40 32.77 4.37 -22.39
C LEU A 40 31.35 3.86 -22.54
N HIS A 41 31.16 2.55 -22.37
CA HIS A 41 29.86 1.91 -22.33
C HIS A 41 29.40 1.74 -20.88
N ILE A 42 28.17 2.18 -20.58
CA ILE A 42 27.59 2.19 -19.23
C ILE A 42 26.31 1.38 -19.23
N GLU A 43 26.23 0.43 -18.32
CA GLU A 43 25.04 -0.37 -18.03
C GLU A 43 24.59 -0.12 -16.59
N GLN A 44 23.32 0.03 -16.36
CA GLN A 44 22.70 0.05 -15.03
C GLN A 44 21.93 -1.25 -14.84
N ILE A 45 22.37 -2.07 -13.89
CA ILE A 45 21.88 -3.44 -13.69
C ILE A 45 21.28 -3.55 -12.27
N ARG A 46 20.10 -4.19 -12.15
CA ARG A 46 19.47 -4.48 -10.86
C ARG A 46 20.28 -5.46 -10.06
N VAL A 47 20.39 -5.20 -8.76
CA VAL A 47 21.04 -6.07 -7.78
C VAL A 47 20.18 -6.16 -6.51
N PRO A 48 20.27 -7.25 -5.73
CA PRO A 48 19.62 -7.33 -4.42
C PRO A 48 19.99 -6.16 -3.52
N MET A 49 19.10 -5.79 -2.61
CA MET A 49 19.41 -4.83 -1.54
C MET A 49 20.39 -5.40 -0.52
N GLY A 50 20.26 -6.71 -0.23
CA GLY A 50 21.06 -7.41 0.77
C GLY A 50 20.22 -8.06 1.85
N VAL A 51 20.36 -7.63 3.09
CA VAL A 51 19.57 -8.11 4.24
C VAL A 51 18.39 -7.18 4.48
N VAL A 52 17.18 -7.68 4.26
CA VAL A 52 15.92 -6.96 4.44
C VAL A 52 15.28 -7.39 5.76
N ALA A 53 15.15 -6.47 6.70
CA ALA A 53 14.45 -6.71 7.95
C ALA A 53 12.98 -6.29 7.84
N MET A 54 12.08 -7.22 8.10
CA MET A 54 10.64 -6.98 8.14
C MET A 54 10.15 -6.99 9.59
N ILE A 55 9.56 -5.87 10.03
CA ILE A 55 8.93 -5.75 11.36
C ILE A 55 7.43 -5.62 11.15
N TYR A 56 6.65 -6.62 11.62
CA TYR A 56 5.22 -6.67 11.31
C TYR A 56 4.36 -7.11 12.49
N GLU A 57 3.13 -6.63 12.49
CA GLU A 57 2.11 -6.98 13.49
C GLU A 57 1.50 -8.37 13.20
N ALA A 58 0.42 -8.72 13.90
CA ALA A 58 -0.21 -10.05 13.91
C ALA A 58 -0.87 -10.42 12.56
N ARG A 59 -0.05 -10.63 11.53
CA ARG A 59 -0.46 -11.08 10.19
C ARG A 59 0.46 -12.21 9.73
N PRO A 60 0.22 -13.48 10.09
CA PRO A 60 1.12 -14.60 9.77
C PRO A 60 1.41 -14.78 8.27
N ASN A 61 0.48 -14.40 7.39
CA ASN A 61 0.70 -14.41 5.93
C ASN A 61 1.87 -13.52 5.50
N VAL A 62 2.14 -12.41 6.21
CA VAL A 62 3.28 -11.52 5.90
C VAL A 62 4.61 -12.28 6.03
N THR A 63 4.70 -13.30 6.89
CA THR A 63 5.88 -14.15 7.00
C THR A 63 6.21 -14.84 5.67
N VAL A 64 5.18 -15.37 4.98
CA VAL A 64 5.33 -16.03 3.68
C VAL A 64 5.63 -15.00 2.60
N ASP A 65 4.83 -13.95 2.53
CA ASP A 65 4.92 -12.93 1.47
C ASP A 65 6.30 -12.26 1.49
N ALA A 66 6.73 -11.79 2.67
CA ALA A 66 8.03 -11.15 2.85
C ALA A 66 9.20 -12.07 2.54
N ALA A 67 9.19 -13.30 3.07
CA ALA A 67 10.26 -14.25 2.82
C ALA A 67 10.35 -14.64 1.34
N SER A 68 9.21 -14.88 0.69
CA SER A 68 9.15 -15.28 -0.72
C SER A 68 9.62 -14.16 -1.64
N LEU A 69 9.18 -12.92 -1.41
CA LEU A 69 9.58 -11.76 -2.20
C LEU A 69 11.06 -11.43 -1.99
N CYS A 70 11.55 -11.46 -0.75
CA CYS A 70 12.96 -11.28 -0.47
C CYS A 70 13.82 -12.34 -1.16
N LEU A 71 13.47 -13.63 -1.02
CA LEU A 71 14.19 -14.72 -1.63
C LEU A 71 14.24 -14.58 -3.17
N LYS A 72 13.10 -14.30 -3.79
CA LYS A 72 13.00 -14.17 -5.25
C LYS A 72 13.72 -12.93 -5.80
N SER A 73 13.87 -11.89 -5.01
CA SER A 73 14.68 -10.70 -5.34
C SER A 73 16.15 -10.81 -4.89
N GLY A 74 16.59 -12.01 -4.47
CA GLY A 74 17.96 -12.30 -4.09
C GLY A 74 18.39 -11.76 -2.72
N ASN A 75 17.45 -11.36 -1.88
CA ASN A 75 17.67 -10.81 -0.55
C ASN A 75 17.59 -11.88 0.54
N VAL A 76 18.25 -11.63 1.65
CA VAL A 76 18.02 -12.33 2.91
C VAL A 76 16.85 -11.71 3.62
N ALA A 77 15.90 -12.53 4.09
CA ALA A 77 14.75 -12.09 4.87
C ALA A 77 15.02 -12.25 6.37
N LEU A 78 14.99 -11.16 7.10
CA LEU A 78 15.09 -11.14 8.55
C LEU A 78 13.74 -10.70 9.12
N LEU A 79 12.97 -11.66 9.64
CA LEU A 79 11.56 -11.51 9.96
C LEU A 79 11.36 -11.30 11.46
N ARG A 80 10.63 -10.26 11.85
CA ARG A 80 10.24 -9.97 13.23
C ARG A 80 8.74 -9.72 13.31
N GLY A 81 7.98 -10.76 13.64
CA GLY A 81 6.53 -10.68 13.81
C GLY A 81 6.11 -10.34 15.24
N SER A 82 4.80 -10.13 15.42
CA SER A 82 4.20 -9.88 16.74
C SER A 82 4.27 -11.11 17.65
N ALA A 83 4.38 -10.86 18.95
CA ALA A 83 4.31 -11.87 20.02
C ALA A 83 3.03 -12.72 19.95
N SER A 84 1.90 -12.11 19.59
CA SER A 84 0.59 -12.80 19.50
C SER A 84 0.52 -13.84 18.37
N ALA A 85 1.41 -13.75 17.37
CA ALA A 85 1.47 -14.69 16.24
C ALA A 85 2.75 -15.54 16.23
N VAL A 86 3.56 -15.53 17.30
CA VAL A 86 4.88 -16.17 17.34
C VAL A 86 4.86 -17.64 16.91
N HIS A 87 3.92 -18.44 17.40
CA HIS A 87 3.84 -19.86 17.06
C HIS A 87 3.55 -20.10 15.58
N SER A 88 2.62 -19.32 15.00
CA SER A 88 2.31 -19.40 13.57
C SER A 88 3.50 -18.96 12.72
N ASN A 89 4.14 -17.85 13.07
CA ASN A 89 5.30 -17.32 12.36
C ASN A 89 6.48 -18.30 12.42
N THR A 90 6.73 -18.94 13.57
CA THR A 90 7.78 -19.95 13.73
C THR A 90 7.51 -21.16 12.85
N ALA A 91 6.31 -21.72 12.89
CA ALA A 91 5.96 -22.88 12.07
C ALA A 91 6.10 -22.60 10.57
N ILE A 92 5.66 -21.43 10.12
CA ILE A 92 5.80 -21.00 8.72
C ILE A 92 7.28 -20.84 8.36
N ALA A 93 8.05 -20.11 9.16
CA ALA A 93 9.47 -19.89 8.90
C ALA A 93 10.26 -21.21 8.85
N ASP A 94 9.98 -22.16 9.74
CA ASP A 94 10.63 -23.47 9.76
C ASP A 94 10.34 -24.26 8.48
N ILE A 95 9.08 -24.29 8.02
CA ILE A 95 8.70 -24.94 6.76
C ILE A 95 9.45 -24.31 5.58
N MET A 96 9.50 -23.00 5.52
CA MET A 96 10.20 -22.29 4.44
C MET A 96 11.72 -22.54 4.49
N ARG A 97 12.34 -22.53 5.67
CA ARG A 97 13.75 -22.85 5.86
C ARG A 97 14.09 -24.29 5.44
N ASP A 98 13.18 -25.24 5.73
CA ASP A 98 13.35 -26.63 5.31
C ASP A 98 13.22 -26.77 3.77
N ALA A 99 12.27 -26.08 3.15
CA ALA A 99 12.13 -26.04 1.71
C ALA A 99 13.37 -25.45 1.03
N VAL A 100 13.90 -24.34 1.55
CA VAL A 100 15.15 -23.73 1.07
C VAL A 100 16.34 -24.70 1.19
N ARG A 101 16.47 -25.36 2.34
CA ARG A 101 17.53 -26.37 2.56
C ARG A 101 17.45 -27.53 1.56
N ALA A 102 16.24 -27.96 1.22
CA ALA A 102 16.01 -29.02 0.24
C ALA A 102 16.49 -28.65 -1.19
N THR A 103 16.61 -27.35 -1.51
CA THR A 103 17.16 -26.88 -2.78
C THR A 103 18.69 -26.74 -2.78
N GLY A 104 19.35 -26.99 -1.64
CA GLY A 104 20.80 -26.83 -1.47
C GLY A 104 21.25 -25.42 -1.08
N LEU A 105 20.33 -24.50 -0.86
CA LEU A 105 20.61 -23.16 -0.38
C LEU A 105 20.73 -23.13 1.15
N PRO A 106 21.50 -22.17 1.73
CA PRO A 106 21.56 -21.99 3.18
C PRO A 106 20.19 -21.62 3.75
N SER A 107 19.72 -22.34 4.76
CA SER A 107 18.45 -22.01 5.42
C SER A 107 18.43 -20.63 6.10
N ASP A 108 19.61 -20.05 6.35
CA ASP A 108 19.77 -18.76 7.03
C ASP A 108 19.47 -17.55 6.13
N ILE A 109 19.13 -17.78 4.86
CA ILE A 109 18.58 -16.73 4.00
C ILE A 109 17.16 -16.33 4.40
N ILE A 110 16.48 -17.15 5.23
CA ILE A 110 15.21 -16.82 5.90
C ILE A 110 15.42 -17.01 7.40
N GLN A 111 15.30 -15.93 8.16
CA GLN A 111 15.48 -15.97 9.61
C GLN A 111 14.30 -15.30 10.31
N LEU A 112 13.78 -15.97 11.33
CA LEU A 112 12.85 -15.37 12.28
C LEU A 112 13.66 -14.88 13.48
N VAL A 113 13.64 -13.58 13.75
CA VAL A 113 14.33 -12.98 14.90
C VAL A 113 13.74 -13.54 16.19
N PRO A 114 14.54 -14.16 17.05
CA PRO A 114 14.04 -14.65 18.33
C PRO A 114 13.68 -13.48 19.24
N GLY A 115 12.72 -13.73 20.15
CA GLY A 115 12.25 -12.71 21.07
C GLY A 115 11.00 -11.97 20.58
N THR A 116 10.35 -11.31 21.52
CA THR A 116 9.08 -10.63 21.31
C THR A 116 9.04 -9.25 21.98
N SER A 117 10.20 -8.82 22.52
CA SER A 117 10.31 -7.55 23.24
C SER A 117 10.52 -6.36 22.30
N HIS A 118 10.26 -5.16 22.81
CA HIS A 118 10.61 -3.92 22.10
C HIS A 118 12.13 -3.72 21.99
N ALA A 119 12.90 -4.31 22.91
CA ALA A 119 14.38 -4.25 22.85
C ALA A 119 14.90 -4.98 21.59
N ASP A 120 14.32 -6.13 21.23
CA ASP A 120 14.71 -6.88 20.03
C ASP A 120 14.46 -6.06 18.75
N VAL A 121 13.38 -5.27 18.74
CA VAL A 121 13.10 -4.33 17.63
C VAL A 121 14.17 -3.25 17.58
N GLN A 122 14.52 -2.68 18.74
CA GLN A 122 15.52 -1.61 18.82
C GLN A 122 16.91 -2.11 18.34
N GLU A 123 17.30 -3.31 18.71
CA GLU A 123 18.55 -3.92 18.22
C GLU A 123 18.53 -4.08 16.70
N LEU A 124 17.40 -4.57 16.15
CA LEU A 124 17.25 -4.81 14.72
C LEU A 124 17.33 -3.51 13.89
N ILE A 125 16.62 -2.45 14.30
CA ILE A 125 16.57 -1.18 13.57
C ILE A 125 17.88 -0.36 13.71
N THR A 126 18.76 -0.76 14.62
CA THR A 126 20.09 -0.13 14.81
C THR A 126 21.25 -1.00 14.34
N ALA A 127 21.00 -2.18 13.78
CA ALA A 127 21.99 -3.15 13.34
C ALA A 127 22.69 -2.75 12.02
N ARG A 128 23.26 -1.55 11.97
CA ARG A 128 24.02 -1.03 10.81
C ARG A 128 25.18 -1.94 10.44
N GLY A 129 25.31 -2.23 9.15
CA GLY A 129 26.33 -3.13 8.63
C GLY A 129 25.97 -4.61 8.70
N LEU A 130 24.85 -4.96 9.34
CA LEU A 130 24.26 -6.30 9.35
C LEU A 130 22.92 -6.32 8.65
N VAL A 131 22.18 -5.20 8.67
CA VAL A 131 20.89 -4.99 8.00
C VAL A 131 21.05 -3.84 7.03
N ASP A 132 20.60 -4.03 5.80
CA ASP A 132 20.70 -3.03 4.73
C ASP A 132 19.45 -2.14 4.67
N VAL A 133 18.26 -2.69 4.93
CA VAL A 133 17.01 -1.96 4.93
C VAL A 133 15.99 -2.58 5.91
N VAL A 134 15.20 -1.72 6.53
CA VAL A 134 14.06 -2.10 7.40
C VAL A 134 12.76 -1.71 6.72
N ILE A 135 11.77 -2.60 6.73
CA ILE A 135 10.41 -2.36 6.24
C ILE A 135 9.42 -2.65 7.38
N PRO A 136 8.87 -1.61 8.03
CA PRO A 136 7.82 -1.80 9.04
C PRO A 136 6.45 -2.04 8.37
N ARG A 137 5.64 -2.93 8.94
CA ARG A 137 4.26 -3.26 8.52
C ARG A 137 3.33 -3.32 9.71
N GLY A 138 2.52 -2.32 9.93
CA GLY A 138 1.60 -2.26 11.07
C GLY A 138 0.88 -0.92 11.19
N GLY A 139 0.34 -0.65 12.36
CA GLY A 139 -0.30 0.63 12.64
C GLY A 139 0.68 1.80 12.71
N ALA A 140 0.14 3.02 12.66
CA ALA A 140 0.90 4.27 12.63
C ALA A 140 2.00 4.35 13.71
N GLY A 141 1.67 3.95 14.96
CA GLY A 141 2.62 4.01 16.08
C GLY A 141 3.85 3.10 15.91
N LEU A 142 3.70 1.91 15.31
CA LEU A 142 4.84 1.05 14.99
C LEU A 142 5.70 1.68 13.91
N ILE A 143 5.08 2.13 12.84
CA ILE A 143 5.77 2.73 11.69
C ILE A 143 6.55 3.96 12.14
N GLU A 144 5.91 4.89 12.84
CA GLU A 144 6.54 6.09 13.38
C GLU A 144 7.71 5.76 14.32
N SER A 145 7.51 4.81 15.23
CA SER A 145 8.56 4.39 16.16
C SER A 145 9.79 3.84 15.42
N VAL A 146 9.59 3.03 14.37
CA VAL A 146 10.70 2.50 13.57
C VAL A 146 11.39 3.61 12.79
N VAL A 147 10.63 4.47 12.12
CA VAL A 147 11.17 5.58 11.30
C VAL A 147 12.00 6.54 12.15
N MET A 148 11.50 6.93 13.32
CA MET A 148 12.16 7.91 14.19
C MET A 148 13.39 7.37 14.93
N ASN A 149 13.46 6.05 15.18
CA ASN A 149 14.52 5.47 16.01
C ASN A 149 15.52 4.60 15.22
N SER A 150 15.27 4.35 13.91
CA SER A 150 16.17 3.54 13.10
C SER A 150 17.44 4.29 12.70
N THR A 151 18.57 3.61 12.77
CA THR A 151 19.83 4.04 12.14
C THR A 151 20.11 3.29 10.83
N VAL A 152 19.36 2.22 10.57
CA VAL A 152 19.31 1.51 9.28
C VAL A 152 18.32 2.25 8.37
N PRO A 153 18.57 2.34 7.05
CA PRO A 153 17.57 2.88 6.11
C PRO A 153 16.21 2.20 6.25
N VAL A 154 15.13 3.00 6.23
CA VAL A 154 13.76 2.50 6.35
C VAL A 154 12.99 2.79 5.07
N ILE A 155 12.30 1.78 4.53
CA ILE A 155 11.24 1.99 3.56
C ILE A 155 9.93 1.97 4.33
N GLU A 156 9.35 3.15 4.52
CA GLU A 156 8.14 3.35 5.28
C GLU A 156 6.92 2.89 4.47
N THR A 157 6.09 2.03 5.07
CA THR A 157 4.76 1.75 4.52
C THR A 157 3.77 2.78 5.04
N GLY A 158 2.93 3.31 4.15
CA GLY A 158 2.00 4.38 4.51
C GLY A 158 0.75 3.89 5.23
N ILE A 159 0.21 4.74 6.09
CA ILE A 159 -1.19 4.72 6.51
C ILE A 159 -2.03 5.38 5.42
N GLY A 160 -3.30 4.99 5.29
CA GLY A 160 -4.13 5.39 4.15
C GLY A 160 -5.30 6.29 4.54
N ASN A 161 -5.10 7.61 4.62
CA ASN A 161 -6.22 8.55 4.60
C ASN A 161 -6.50 8.98 3.15
N CYS A 162 -7.23 8.12 2.42
CA CYS A 162 -7.48 8.28 0.99
C CYS A 162 -8.76 9.07 0.72
N HIS A 163 -8.75 9.89 -0.34
CA HIS A 163 -9.90 10.71 -0.75
C HIS A 163 -10.43 10.31 -2.12
N VAL A 164 -11.74 10.49 -2.31
CA VAL A 164 -12.37 10.48 -3.63
C VAL A 164 -13.00 11.85 -3.86
N TYR A 165 -12.51 12.58 -4.85
CA TYR A 165 -13.12 13.82 -5.31
C TYR A 165 -14.02 13.56 -6.52
N VAL A 166 -15.27 14.01 -6.42
CA VAL A 166 -16.27 13.94 -7.50
C VAL A 166 -16.43 15.32 -8.11
N ASP A 167 -15.92 15.48 -9.32
CA ASP A 167 -15.87 16.74 -10.06
C ASP A 167 -17.24 17.12 -10.64
N ALA A 168 -17.43 18.40 -10.96
CA ALA A 168 -18.62 18.92 -11.63
C ALA A 168 -18.96 18.18 -12.94
N SER A 169 -17.96 17.66 -13.64
CA SER A 169 -18.12 16.93 -14.90
C SER A 169 -18.38 15.43 -14.73
N ALA A 170 -18.49 14.92 -13.49
CA ALA A 170 -18.56 13.48 -13.23
C ALA A 170 -19.81 12.81 -13.81
N ASP A 171 -19.66 11.59 -14.27
CA ASP A 171 -20.76 10.65 -14.47
C ASP A 171 -21.23 10.17 -13.08
N LEU A 172 -22.42 10.60 -12.68
CA LEU A 172 -22.91 10.45 -11.30
C LEU A 172 -23.15 9.00 -10.90
N GLU A 173 -23.55 8.15 -11.84
CA GLU A 173 -23.77 6.72 -11.58
C GLU A 173 -22.43 6.02 -11.31
N LYS A 174 -21.43 6.27 -12.16
CA LYS A 174 -20.08 5.75 -11.96
C LYS A 174 -19.45 6.31 -10.68
N ALA A 175 -19.66 7.59 -10.39
CA ALA A 175 -19.12 8.22 -9.19
C ALA A 175 -19.65 7.55 -7.91
N ALA A 176 -20.95 7.29 -7.82
CA ALA A 176 -21.54 6.59 -6.68
C ALA A 176 -20.95 5.17 -6.53
N ALA A 177 -20.87 4.43 -7.64
CA ALA A 177 -20.28 3.09 -7.64
C ALA A 177 -18.82 3.08 -7.19
N ILE A 178 -18.01 4.04 -7.67
CA ILE A 178 -16.57 4.18 -7.29
C ILE A 178 -16.44 4.50 -5.81
N VAL A 179 -17.21 5.47 -5.28
CA VAL A 179 -17.15 5.86 -3.86
C VAL A 179 -17.53 4.69 -2.97
N VAL A 180 -18.66 4.02 -3.25
CA VAL A 180 -19.10 2.86 -2.47
C VAL A 180 -18.07 1.73 -2.52
N ASN A 181 -17.55 1.41 -3.70
CA ASN A 181 -16.51 0.38 -3.82
C ASN A 181 -15.23 0.76 -3.06
N SER A 182 -14.80 2.01 -3.18
CA SER A 182 -13.60 2.52 -2.50
C SER A 182 -13.70 2.43 -0.98
N LYS A 183 -14.93 2.53 -0.40
CA LYS A 183 -15.14 2.41 1.04
C LYS A 183 -15.55 1.02 1.48
N ALA A 184 -16.53 0.41 0.84
CA ALA A 184 -17.24 -0.74 1.40
C ALA A 184 -16.72 -2.11 0.94
N GLN A 185 -15.95 -2.18 -0.16
CA GLN A 185 -15.42 -3.45 -0.66
C GLN A 185 -14.51 -4.15 0.36
N ARG A 186 -13.63 -3.38 1.03
CA ARG A 186 -12.82 -3.85 2.16
C ARG A 186 -12.32 -2.64 2.95
N TYR A 187 -12.88 -2.41 4.12
CA TYR A 187 -12.66 -1.19 4.91
C TYR A 187 -11.47 -1.26 5.89
N THR A 188 -10.77 -2.39 5.98
CA THR A 188 -9.68 -2.60 6.96
C THR A 188 -8.30 -2.53 6.34
N VAL A 189 -8.14 -1.82 5.22
CA VAL A 189 -6.90 -1.72 4.45
C VAL A 189 -6.60 -0.27 4.06
N CYS A 190 -5.31 0.04 3.89
CA CYS A 190 -4.79 1.39 3.74
C CYS A 190 -5.20 2.13 2.44
N ASN A 191 -5.71 1.43 1.42
CA ASN A 191 -6.23 2.05 0.19
C ASN A 191 -7.75 2.25 0.22
N THR A 192 -8.39 2.08 1.38
CA THR A 192 -9.81 2.39 1.58
C THR A 192 -10.01 3.90 1.55
N ALA A 193 -11.07 4.37 0.89
CA ALA A 193 -11.44 5.78 0.95
C ALA A 193 -11.95 6.13 2.37
N GLU A 194 -11.37 7.15 2.97
CA GLU A 194 -11.77 7.69 4.27
C GLU A 194 -12.52 9.01 4.13
N SER A 195 -12.37 9.67 2.97
CA SER A 195 -13.04 10.94 2.68
C SER A 195 -13.62 10.97 1.27
N VAL A 196 -14.81 11.60 1.12
CA VAL A 196 -15.41 11.94 -0.17
C VAL A 196 -15.69 13.43 -0.24
N LEU A 197 -15.24 14.06 -1.32
CA LEU A 197 -15.48 15.48 -1.63
C LEU A 197 -16.33 15.58 -2.90
N VAL A 198 -17.39 16.40 -2.86
CA VAL A 198 -18.32 16.57 -3.98
C VAL A 198 -18.28 18.03 -4.42
N HIS A 199 -18.14 18.26 -5.73
CA HIS A 199 -18.19 19.61 -6.29
C HIS A 199 -19.58 20.24 -6.10
N ARG A 200 -19.62 21.52 -5.72
CA ARG A 200 -20.86 22.28 -5.45
C ARG A 200 -21.89 22.20 -6.57
N ASP A 201 -21.46 22.32 -7.83
CA ASP A 201 -22.36 22.40 -8.98
C ASP A 201 -23.19 21.13 -9.21
N ILE A 202 -22.77 19.99 -8.68
CA ILE A 202 -23.50 18.72 -8.79
C ILE A 202 -24.12 18.27 -7.46
N ALA A 203 -23.88 18.99 -6.36
CA ALA A 203 -24.26 18.56 -5.02
C ALA A 203 -25.77 18.30 -4.91
N ASP A 204 -26.62 19.19 -5.39
CA ASP A 204 -28.06 19.05 -5.27
C ASP A 204 -28.62 17.76 -5.92
N VAL A 205 -27.98 17.31 -7.00
CA VAL A 205 -28.40 16.11 -7.74
C VAL A 205 -27.68 14.87 -7.22
N PHE A 206 -26.40 14.99 -6.89
CA PHE A 206 -25.57 13.83 -6.57
C PHE A 206 -25.67 13.40 -5.11
N LEU A 207 -25.79 14.33 -4.14
CA LEU A 207 -25.83 13.97 -2.71
C LEU A 207 -26.97 12.99 -2.37
N PRO A 208 -28.22 13.15 -2.89
CA PRO A 208 -29.27 12.15 -2.64
C PRO A 208 -28.89 10.75 -3.13
N ILE A 209 -28.24 10.65 -4.30
CA ILE A 209 -27.80 9.37 -4.88
C ILE A 209 -26.73 8.75 -4.00
N LEU A 210 -25.70 9.52 -3.65
CA LEU A 210 -24.56 9.04 -2.87
C LEU A 210 -24.96 8.63 -1.45
N VAL A 211 -25.78 9.45 -0.77
CA VAL A 211 -26.26 9.14 0.59
C VAL A 211 -27.04 7.83 0.62
N GLN A 212 -27.94 7.61 -0.34
CA GLN A 212 -28.69 6.34 -0.44
C GLN A 212 -27.75 5.16 -0.71
N ALA A 213 -26.79 5.33 -1.61
CA ALA A 213 -25.85 4.26 -1.95
C ALA A 213 -24.93 3.87 -0.77
N LEU A 214 -24.41 4.87 -0.03
CA LEU A 214 -23.61 4.63 1.17
C LEU A 214 -24.42 4.00 2.30
N ALA A 215 -25.66 4.48 2.52
CA ALA A 215 -26.57 3.91 3.52
C ALA A 215 -26.93 2.44 3.19
N ALA A 216 -27.18 2.12 1.93
CA ALA A 216 -27.43 0.75 1.46
C ALA A 216 -26.20 -0.17 1.67
N ALA A 217 -25.00 0.38 1.64
CA ALA A 217 -23.75 -0.31 1.95
C ALA A 217 -23.40 -0.30 3.45
N HIS A 218 -24.31 0.15 4.32
CA HIS A 218 -24.13 0.26 5.78
C HIS A 218 -22.96 1.17 6.20
N VAL A 219 -22.62 2.16 5.40
CA VAL A 219 -21.56 3.13 5.69
C VAL A 219 -22.14 4.27 6.53
N THR A 220 -21.55 4.53 7.68
CA THR A 220 -21.82 5.71 8.51
C THR A 220 -21.19 6.94 7.84
N ILE A 221 -21.97 7.95 7.56
CA ILE A 221 -21.51 9.18 6.93
C ILE A 221 -21.26 10.24 8.02
N HIS A 222 -20.05 10.77 8.08
CA HIS A 222 -19.69 11.96 8.85
C HIS A 222 -19.71 13.14 7.88
N GLY A 223 -20.85 13.83 7.79
CA GLY A 223 -21.13 14.80 6.73
C GLY A 223 -21.16 16.25 7.20
N ASP A 224 -20.81 17.15 6.31
CA ASP A 224 -21.01 18.58 6.47
C ASP A 224 -22.51 18.99 6.46
N ALA A 225 -22.80 20.29 6.43
CA ALA A 225 -24.18 20.78 6.45
C ALA A 225 -24.99 20.33 5.22
N ASP A 226 -24.36 20.28 4.04
CA ASP A 226 -25.01 19.90 2.80
C ASP A 226 -25.38 18.41 2.79
N PHE A 227 -24.44 17.54 3.18
CA PHE A 227 -24.70 16.10 3.32
C PHE A 227 -25.79 15.83 4.36
N ARG A 228 -25.79 16.54 5.48
CA ARG A 228 -26.83 16.40 6.52
C ARG A 228 -28.22 16.84 6.01
N ALA A 229 -28.27 17.93 5.24
CA ALA A 229 -29.51 18.40 4.64
C ALA A 229 -30.09 17.41 3.62
N ALA A 230 -29.23 16.88 2.73
CA ALA A 230 -29.62 15.86 1.76
C ALA A 230 -30.11 14.57 2.44
N ALA A 231 -29.42 14.13 3.48
CA ALA A 231 -29.74 12.93 4.24
C ALA A 231 -31.07 13.04 5.01
N ALA A 232 -31.34 14.22 5.60
CA ALA A 232 -32.61 14.47 6.29
C ALA A 232 -33.82 14.33 5.38
N ALA A 233 -33.73 14.70 4.10
CA ALA A 233 -34.78 14.52 3.10
C ALA A 233 -35.03 13.03 2.76
N LEU A 234 -34.11 12.15 3.09
CA LEU A 234 -34.11 10.70 2.80
C LEU A 234 -34.32 9.82 4.03
N ASP A 235 -34.52 10.44 5.21
CA ASP A 235 -34.58 9.75 6.51
C ASP A 235 -33.30 8.89 6.80
N VAL A 236 -32.15 9.37 6.35
CA VAL A 236 -30.84 8.77 6.62
C VAL A 236 -30.11 9.56 7.71
N SER A 237 -29.57 8.86 8.70
CA SER A 237 -28.78 9.49 9.76
C SER A 237 -27.36 9.81 9.27
N VAL A 238 -26.93 11.05 9.45
CA VAL A 238 -25.57 11.53 9.17
C VAL A 238 -24.99 12.21 10.41
N VAL A 239 -23.79 11.82 10.81
CA VAL A 239 -23.04 12.41 11.93
C VAL A 239 -22.40 13.72 11.46
N PRO A 240 -22.40 14.80 12.27
CA PRO A 240 -21.66 16.00 11.92
C PRO A 240 -20.15 15.73 11.80
N VAL A 241 -19.56 16.10 10.68
CA VAL A 241 -18.11 15.94 10.46
C VAL A 241 -17.31 16.94 11.29
N THR A 242 -16.14 16.52 11.76
CA THR A 242 -15.17 17.31 12.52
C THR A 242 -13.78 17.24 11.88
N ASP A 243 -12.85 18.09 12.34
CA ASP A 243 -11.44 18.02 11.89
C ASP A 243 -10.79 16.66 12.23
N THR A 244 -11.25 16.00 13.30
CA THR A 244 -10.79 14.65 13.64
C THR A 244 -11.20 13.64 12.59
N ASP A 245 -12.42 13.74 12.06
CA ASP A 245 -12.92 12.83 11.03
C ASP A 245 -12.09 12.94 9.75
N TRP A 246 -11.74 14.16 9.33
CA TRP A 246 -10.89 14.39 8.17
C TRP A 246 -9.46 13.82 8.31
N ALA A 247 -8.96 13.69 9.53
CA ALA A 247 -7.62 13.19 9.84
C ALA A 247 -7.58 11.68 10.11
N THR A 248 -8.75 11.00 10.14
CA THR A 248 -8.88 9.63 10.64
C THR A 248 -8.83 8.61 9.51
N GLU A 249 -7.97 7.60 9.66
CA GLU A 249 -8.10 6.31 8.99
C GLU A 249 -9.00 5.42 9.86
N TYR A 250 -10.27 5.26 9.47
CA TYR A 250 -11.31 4.70 10.35
C TYR A 250 -11.17 3.19 10.61
N TYR A 251 -10.70 2.42 9.65
CA TYR A 251 -10.73 0.94 9.71
C TYR A 251 -12.14 0.35 9.95
N SER A 252 -13.17 1.11 9.69
CA SER A 252 -14.59 0.76 9.84
C SER A 252 -15.40 1.27 8.65
N LEU A 253 -16.68 0.94 8.60
CA LEU A 253 -17.60 1.45 7.58
C LEU A 253 -18.06 2.89 7.93
N ASP A 254 -17.09 3.78 8.11
CA ASP A 254 -17.26 5.20 8.35
C ASP A 254 -16.57 6.01 7.25
N ILE A 255 -17.15 7.11 6.79
CA ILE A 255 -16.55 7.99 5.78
C ILE A 255 -16.84 9.45 6.11
N ALA A 256 -15.80 10.30 6.04
CA ALA A 256 -15.97 11.75 6.10
C ALA A 256 -16.46 12.27 4.73
N ALA A 257 -17.41 13.20 4.73
CA ALA A 257 -18.05 13.65 3.50
C ALA A 257 -18.31 15.17 3.51
N GLY A 258 -17.94 15.83 2.43
CA GLY A 258 -18.14 17.28 2.33
C GLY A 258 -18.28 17.76 0.90
N VAL A 259 -18.88 18.97 0.78
CA VAL A 259 -19.02 19.69 -0.48
C VAL A 259 -17.92 20.76 -0.57
N VAL A 260 -17.33 20.88 -1.74
CA VAL A 260 -16.28 21.86 -2.05
C VAL A 260 -16.72 22.77 -3.19
N GLU A 261 -16.32 24.04 -3.15
CA GLU A 261 -16.74 25.04 -4.14
C GLU A 261 -16.03 24.88 -5.50
N SER A 262 -14.82 24.28 -5.47
CA SER A 262 -13.99 24.15 -6.66
C SER A 262 -13.03 22.95 -6.56
N ILE A 263 -12.40 22.60 -7.69
CA ILE A 263 -11.30 21.65 -7.73
C ILE A 263 -10.10 22.12 -6.90
N ASP A 264 -9.85 23.42 -6.84
CA ASP A 264 -8.75 23.98 -6.04
C ASP A 264 -9.01 23.80 -4.54
N ASP A 265 -10.25 23.93 -4.09
CA ASP A 265 -10.63 23.65 -2.71
C ASP A 265 -10.49 22.15 -2.39
N ALA A 266 -10.87 21.28 -3.31
CA ALA A 266 -10.65 19.83 -3.17
C ALA A 266 -9.16 19.51 -3.02
N ILE A 267 -8.32 20.09 -3.89
CA ILE A 267 -6.86 19.91 -3.84
C ILE A 267 -6.29 20.47 -2.53
N ALA A 268 -6.75 21.63 -2.07
CA ALA A 268 -6.31 22.21 -0.81
C ALA A 268 -6.71 21.33 0.39
N HIS A 269 -7.92 20.79 0.39
CA HIS A 269 -8.39 19.84 1.40
C HIS A 269 -7.54 18.58 1.43
N ILE A 270 -7.35 17.93 0.28
CA ILE A 270 -6.53 16.71 0.16
C ILE A 270 -5.10 16.98 0.62
N ARG A 271 -4.47 18.08 0.23
CA ARG A 271 -3.12 18.45 0.69
C ARG A 271 -3.01 18.62 2.19
N ARG A 272 -4.08 19.03 2.84
CA ARG A 272 -4.11 19.21 4.31
C ARG A 272 -4.25 17.88 5.04
N TRP A 273 -5.05 16.94 4.54
CA TRP A 273 -5.49 15.78 5.31
C TRP A 273 -4.95 14.44 4.80
N SER A 274 -4.51 14.39 3.53
CA SER A 274 -3.97 13.18 2.93
C SER A 274 -2.67 12.72 3.61
N THR A 275 -2.51 11.41 3.64
CA THR A 275 -1.24 10.76 4.00
C THR A 275 -0.35 10.47 2.78
N GLY A 276 -0.77 10.89 1.58
CA GLY A 276 -0.03 10.69 0.33
C GLY A 276 -0.08 9.25 -0.20
N HIS A 277 -1.06 8.46 0.25
CA HIS A 277 -1.20 7.07 -0.18
C HIS A 277 -1.91 6.95 -1.53
N THR A 278 -3.21 7.21 -1.56
CA THR A 278 -4.03 7.07 -2.78
C THR A 278 -5.11 8.14 -2.81
N GLU A 279 -5.18 8.86 -3.92
CA GLU A 279 -6.20 9.86 -4.14
C GLU A 279 -6.93 9.59 -5.44
N ALA A 280 -8.22 9.88 -5.50
CA ALA A 280 -9.03 9.64 -6.69
C ALA A 280 -9.79 10.89 -7.14
N ILE A 281 -9.91 11.04 -8.46
CA ILE A 281 -10.85 11.97 -9.11
C ILE A 281 -11.83 11.20 -9.98
N VAL A 282 -13.10 11.55 -9.90
CA VAL A 282 -14.12 11.12 -10.87
C VAL A 282 -14.56 12.32 -11.69
N ALA A 283 -14.22 12.31 -12.98
CA ALA A 283 -14.45 13.43 -13.89
C ALA A 283 -14.51 12.97 -15.34
N THR A 284 -15.18 13.72 -16.21
CA THR A 284 -15.13 13.56 -17.67
C THR A 284 -14.37 14.70 -18.35
N ASP A 285 -14.19 15.83 -17.68
CA ASP A 285 -13.40 16.96 -18.20
C ASP A 285 -11.90 16.67 -18.13
N ALA A 286 -11.24 16.70 -19.28
CA ALA A 286 -9.81 16.42 -19.38
C ALA A 286 -8.95 17.50 -18.68
N GLY A 287 -9.43 18.74 -18.61
CA GLY A 287 -8.76 19.82 -17.91
C GLY A 287 -8.76 19.62 -16.40
N ALA A 288 -9.91 19.24 -15.83
CA ALA A 288 -10.02 18.90 -14.42
C ALA A 288 -9.12 17.71 -14.06
N ILE A 289 -9.14 16.65 -14.87
CA ILE A 289 -8.27 15.48 -14.68
C ILE A 289 -6.79 15.88 -14.69
N ALA A 290 -6.37 16.68 -15.68
CA ALA A 290 -4.98 17.12 -15.79
C ALA A 290 -4.57 18.02 -14.60
N THR A 291 -5.44 18.93 -14.17
CA THR A 291 -5.21 19.80 -13.01
C THR A 291 -5.04 18.97 -11.73
N PHE A 292 -5.96 18.07 -11.48
CA PHE A 292 -5.92 17.21 -10.29
C PHE A 292 -4.66 16.33 -10.27
N THR A 293 -4.39 15.60 -11.34
CA THR A 293 -3.24 14.68 -11.42
C THR A 293 -1.89 15.40 -11.33
N ALA A 294 -1.79 16.63 -11.81
CA ALA A 294 -0.58 17.44 -11.66
C ALA A 294 -0.41 18.02 -10.26
N ALA A 295 -1.52 18.33 -9.56
CA ALA A 295 -1.49 19.00 -8.28
C ALA A 295 -1.41 18.06 -7.07
N ILE A 296 -1.90 16.83 -7.21
CA ILE A 296 -1.92 15.83 -6.13
C ILE A 296 -0.63 15.02 -6.12
N ASP A 297 0.05 15.04 -4.98
CA ASP A 297 1.31 14.34 -4.74
C ASP A 297 1.09 13.12 -3.84
N ALA A 298 0.38 12.12 -4.36
CA ALA A 298 0.17 10.83 -3.73
C ALA A 298 0.99 9.72 -4.42
N ALA A 299 1.14 8.58 -3.76
CA ALA A 299 1.81 7.42 -4.33
C ALA A 299 1.02 6.83 -5.52
N ALA A 300 -0.31 6.90 -5.45
CA ALA A 300 -1.20 6.58 -6.56
C ALA A 300 -2.29 7.65 -6.73
N VAL A 301 -2.57 8.02 -7.97
CA VAL A 301 -3.69 8.90 -8.32
C VAL A 301 -4.60 8.15 -9.29
N MET A 302 -5.83 7.90 -8.85
CA MET A 302 -6.84 7.19 -9.62
C MET A 302 -7.69 8.18 -10.42
N VAL A 303 -7.89 7.90 -11.68
CA VAL A 303 -8.82 8.64 -12.54
C VAL A 303 -9.95 7.70 -12.92
N ASN A 304 -11.17 8.03 -12.51
CA ASN A 304 -12.36 7.24 -12.78
C ASN A 304 -12.25 5.77 -12.34
N ALA A 305 -11.54 5.52 -11.24
CA ALA A 305 -11.33 4.19 -10.68
C ALA A 305 -11.34 4.23 -9.15
N SER A 306 -11.68 3.12 -8.54
CA SER A 306 -11.67 2.94 -7.09
C SER A 306 -10.26 3.03 -6.52
N THR A 307 -10.10 3.61 -5.33
CA THR A 307 -8.85 3.63 -4.58
C THR A 307 -8.37 2.22 -4.24
N ARG A 308 -9.28 1.25 -4.22
CA ARG A 308 -8.99 -0.17 -3.95
C ARG A 308 -8.05 -0.83 -4.95
N PHE A 309 -7.87 -0.25 -6.13
CA PHE A 309 -6.91 -0.74 -7.12
C PHE A 309 -5.44 -0.45 -6.77
N THR A 310 -5.13 0.37 -5.77
CA THR A 310 -3.75 0.55 -5.29
C THR A 310 -3.30 -0.69 -4.52
N ASP A 311 -2.93 -1.71 -5.25
CA ASP A 311 -2.58 -3.05 -4.77
C ASP A 311 -1.61 -3.68 -5.77
N GLY A 312 -0.59 -4.38 -5.29
CA GLY A 312 0.42 -4.97 -6.17
C GLY A 312 -0.12 -6.05 -7.10
N GLY A 313 -1.13 -6.80 -6.66
CA GLY A 313 -1.82 -7.77 -7.51
C GLY A 313 -2.62 -7.09 -8.62
N GLU A 314 -3.41 -6.07 -8.26
CA GLU A 314 -4.25 -5.30 -9.18
C GLU A 314 -3.41 -4.47 -10.17
N PHE A 315 -2.21 -3.99 -9.77
CA PHE A 315 -1.28 -3.29 -10.65
C PHE A 315 -0.49 -4.25 -11.56
N GLY A 316 -0.69 -5.56 -11.43
CA GLY A 316 0.00 -6.54 -12.25
C GLY A 316 1.42 -6.86 -11.77
N PHE A 317 1.79 -6.47 -10.55
CA PHE A 317 3.08 -6.81 -9.95
C PHE A 317 3.08 -8.23 -9.37
N GLY A 318 1.92 -8.88 -9.32
CA GLY A 318 1.70 -10.24 -8.84
C GLY A 318 1.66 -10.37 -7.31
N ALA A 319 2.48 -9.64 -6.59
CA ALA A 319 2.50 -9.57 -5.13
C ALA A 319 3.14 -8.27 -4.66
N GLU A 320 2.91 -7.90 -3.41
CA GLU A 320 3.55 -6.75 -2.79
C GLU A 320 3.99 -7.04 -1.35
N ILE A 321 5.07 -6.38 -0.94
CA ILE A 321 5.54 -6.41 0.45
C ILE A 321 4.88 -5.31 1.29
N GLY A 322 4.29 -4.32 0.62
CA GLY A 322 3.57 -3.18 1.20
C GLY A 322 3.48 -2.03 0.22
N ILE A 323 2.83 -0.96 0.65
CA ILE A 323 2.65 0.26 -0.15
C ILE A 323 3.41 1.39 0.55
N SER A 324 4.39 1.97 -0.14
CA SER A 324 5.19 3.10 0.39
C SER A 324 4.63 4.43 -0.07
N THR A 325 4.54 5.37 0.85
CA THR A 325 4.20 6.78 0.55
C THR A 325 5.41 7.69 0.44
N GLN A 326 6.61 7.16 0.75
CA GLN A 326 7.86 7.92 0.68
C GLN A 326 8.25 8.26 -0.75
N LYS A 327 8.93 9.40 -0.92
CA LYS A 327 9.51 9.85 -2.20
C LYS A 327 10.92 9.29 -2.37
N LEU A 328 11.02 7.95 -2.38
CA LEU A 328 12.26 7.21 -2.61
C LEU A 328 12.15 6.41 -3.92
N HIS A 329 13.11 5.48 -4.13
CA HIS A 329 13.07 4.56 -5.27
C HIS A 329 11.83 3.64 -5.26
N ALA A 330 11.33 3.31 -4.07
CA ALA A 330 10.10 2.56 -3.86
C ALA A 330 8.99 3.51 -3.40
N ARG A 331 7.99 3.74 -4.23
CA ARG A 331 6.80 4.54 -3.93
C ARG A 331 5.57 3.88 -4.57
N GLY A 332 4.50 3.74 -3.81
CA GLY A 332 3.34 2.93 -4.20
C GLY A 332 3.50 1.47 -3.79
N PRO A 333 2.75 0.54 -4.41
CA PRO A 333 2.89 -0.89 -4.19
C PRO A 333 4.30 -1.37 -4.50
N MET A 334 4.90 -2.12 -3.57
CA MET A 334 6.29 -2.58 -3.66
C MET A 334 6.32 -4.07 -4.02
N GLY A 335 6.56 -4.37 -5.28
CA GLY A 335 6.80 -5.71 -5.79
C GLY A 335 8.28 -6.12 -5.75
N LEU A 336 8.67 -7.07 -6.61
CA LEU A 336 10.04 -7.54 -6.69
C LEU A 336 11.04 -6.46 -7.13
N PRO A 337 10.76 -5.58 -8.11
CA PRO A 337 11.68 -4.54 -8.54
C PRO A 337 12.05 -3.56 -7.42
N GLU A 338 11.10 -3.23 -6.54
CA GLU A 338 11.29 -2.28 -5.42
C GLU A 338 12.15 -2.89 -4.30
N LEU A 339 12.31 -4.22 -4.26
CA LEU A 339 13.23 -4.94 -3.38
C LEU A 339 14.62 -5.10 -3.98
N THR A 340 14.93 -4.36 -5.04
CA THR A 340 16.25 -4.29 -5.66
C THR A 340 16.79 -2.89 -5.66
N SER A 341 18.11 -2.78 -5.67
CA SER A 341 18.85 -1.57 -6.01
C SER A 341 19.49 -1.75 -7.40
N TYR A 342 20.47 -0.95 -7.73
CA TYR A 342 21.21 -1.08 -8.97
C TYR A 342 22.70 -0.78 -8.77
N LYS A 343 23.52 -1.33 -9.67
CA LYS A 343 24.92 -0.94 -9.83
C LYS A 343 25.19 -0.50 -11.25
N TYR A 344 26.24 0.30 -11.42
CA TYR A 344 26.74 0.65 -12.74
C TYR A 344 27.90 -0.28 -13.10
N VAL A 345 27.84 -0.85 -14.32
CA VAL A 345 28.97 -1.52 -14.95
C VAL A 345 29.47 -0.58 -16.05
N VAL A 346 30.73 -0.18 -15.96
CA VAL A 346 31.35 0.76 -16.89
C VAL A 346 32.48 0.05 -17.60
N THR A 347 32.33 -0.13 -18.91
CA THR A 347 33.31 -0.82 -19.76
C THR A 347 34.03 0.19 -20.64
N GLY A 348 35.35 0.13 -20.64
CA GLY A 348 36.22 0.96 -21.47
C GLY A 348 37.35 0.14 -22.06
N ASP A 349 38.14 0.77 -22.93
CA ASP A 349 39.35 0.24 -23.55
C ASP A 349 40.53 1.16 -23.22
N GLY A 350 41.01 1.10 -21.98
CA GLY A 350 42.13 1.92 -21.52
C GLY A 350 41.82 3.41 -21.28
N HIS A 351 40.52 3.76 -21.09
CA HIS A 351 40.09 5.14 -20.86
C HIS A 351 40.68 5.69 -19.57
N THR A 352 41.25 6.89 -19.63
CA THR A 352 41.74 7.65 -18.49
C THR A 352 40.99 8.98 -18.42
N ARG A 353 40.80 9.50 -17.22
CA ARG A 353 40.28 10.85 -17.02
C ARG A 353 41.41 11.85 -17.00
N GLY A 354 41.40 12.85 -17.90
CA GLY A 354 42.34 13.96 -17.92
C GLY A 354 42.01 15.00 -16.82
#